data_95155e952ec41735337bd48c675780d0
#
_entry.id   95155e952ec41735337bd48c675780d0
#
_cell.length_a   1.000
_cell.length_b   1.000
_cell.length_c   1.000
_cell.angle_alpha   90.00
_cell.angle_beta   90.00
_cell.angle_gamma   90.00
#
_symmetry.space_group_name_H-M   'P 1'
#
loop_
_entity.id
_entity.type
_entity.pdbx_description
1 polymer ?
#
loop_
_entity_poly.entity_id
_entity_poly.type
_entity_poly.pdbx_seq_one_letter_code
_entity_poly.pdbx_strand_id
1 'polypeptide(L)'
;MKFKKLKTNFKDSRGTIKDIFYKKNIQHIAIISSKPNVLRGDHYHKKTTQWMLITKGSLEYWYKPLKSKMKAKMKLLKVGDLVETPPNEMHALKIGKNGNEFIVFTIGKRGGKDYENDTFRFKPTIIGK
;
A
#
# COMPACT_ATOMS: atom_id res chain seq x y z
N MET A 1 -6.57 2.94 7.39
CA MET A 1 -6.54 2.45 5.99
C MET A 1 -7.78 2.96 5.26
N LYS A 2 -7.56 3.53 4.11
CA LYS A 2 -8.65 3.92 3.21
C LYS A 2 -8.50 3.15 1.91
N PHE A 3 -9.61 2.63 1.40
CA PHE A 3 -9.62 1.79 0.21
C PHE A 3 -10.54 2.38 -0.85
N LYS A 4 -10.11 2.32 -2.10
CA LYS A 4 -11.01 2.55 -3.23
C LYS A 4 -10.56 1.75 -4.44
N LYS A 5 -11.53 1.39 -5.28
CA LYS A 5 -11.27 0.86 -6.61
C LYS A 5 -11.22 2.04 -7.57
N LEU A 6 -10.20 2.10 -8.44
CA LEU A 6 -10.12 3.17 -9.44
C LEU A 6 -11.35 3.13 -10.34
N LYS A 7 -11.96 4.27 -10.56
CA LYS A 7 -13.11 4.42 -11.44
C LYS A 7 -12.69 5.11 -12.74
N THR A 8 -13.47 4.90 -13.79
CA THR A 8 -13.27 5.58 -15.06
C THR A 8 -13.74 7.03 -14.94
N ASN A 9 -12.83 7.97 -15.19
CA ASN A 9 -13.12 9.40 -15.22
C ASN A 9 -13.58 9.87 -16.58
N PHE A 10 -13.04 9.27 -17.63
CA PHE A 10 -13.39 9.57 -19.01
C PHE A 10 -13.35 8.32 -19.87
N LYS A 11 -14.29 8.19 -20.81
CA LYS A 11 -14.35 7.05 -21.72
C LYS A 11 -14.80 7.51 -23.11
N ASP A 12 -14.13 7.03 -24.14
CA ASP A 12 -14.55 7.19 -25.53
C ASP A 12 -14.22 5.93 -26.34
N SER A 13 -14.31 5.99 -27.67
CA SER A 13 -14.05 4.85 -28.54
C SER A 13 -12.61 4.32 -28.47
N ARG A 14 -11.66 5.13 -27.97
CA ARG A 14 -10.25 4.74 -27.85
C ARG A 14 -9.94 4.00 -26.56
N GLY A 15 -10.79 4.13 -25.52
CA GLY A 15 -10.56 3.51 -24.22
C GLY A 15 -10.97 4.39 -23.07
N THR A 16 -10.26 4.25 -21.93
CA THR A 16 -10.62 4.91 -20.67
C THR A 16 -9.46 5.69 -20.09
N ILE A 17 -9.80 6.71 -19.31
CA ILE A 17 -8.84 7.42 -18.44
C ILE A 17 -9.31 7.27 -17.01
N LYS A 18 -8.41 6.83 -16.15
CA LYS A 18 -8.64 6.71 -14.71
C LYS A 18 -7.62 7.55 -13.97
N ASP A 19 -8.08 8.56 -13.25
CA ASP A 19 -7.18 9.39 -12.44
C ASP A 19 -6.81 8.63 -11.18
N ILE A 20 -5.51 8.53 -10.91
CA ILE A 20 -5.01 7.99 -9.64
C ILE A 20 -5.08 9.09 -8.59
N PHE A 21 -4.54 10.28 -8.91
CA PHE A 21 -4.58 11.47 -8.08
C PHE A 21 -4.86 12.71 -8.91
N TYR A 22 -5.46 13.69 -8.26
CA TYR A 22 -5.68 15.02 -8.83
C TYR A 22 -5.34 16.08 -7.77
N LYS A 23 -4.47 17.04 -8.13
CA LYS A 23 -4.04 18.12 -7.23
C LYS A 23 -3.48 17.64 -5.90
N LYS A 24 -2.63 16.61 -5.93
CA LYS A 24 -1.99 16.04 -4.75
C LYS A 24 -0.46 16.13 -4.90
N ASN A 25 0.20 16.64 -3.87
CA ASN A 25 1.66 16.82 -3.89
C ASN A 25 2.36 15.51 -3.51
N ILE A 26 2.48 14.60 -4.46
CA ILE A 26 3.22 13.36 -4.26
C ILE A 26 4.71 13.67 -4.33
N GLN A 27 5.46 13.20 -3.34
CA GLN A 27 6.89 13.46 -3.23
C GLN A 27 7.76 12.31 -3.73
N HIS A 28 7.22 11.09 -3.77
CA HIS A 28 7.97 9.91 -4.19
C HIS A 28 7.02 8.91 -4.84
N ILE A 29 7.44 8.31 -5.94
CA ILE A 29 6.72 7.26 -6.66
C ILE A 29 7.71 6.16 -6.98
N ALA A 30 7.34 4.90 -6.69
CA ALA A 30 8.17 3.75 -7.00
C ALA A 30 7.32 2.56 -7.43
N ILE A 31 7.94 1.65 -8.18
CA ILE A 31 7.35 0.36 -8.51
C ILE A 31 7.98 -0.68 -7.60
N ILE A 32 7.16 -1.48 -6.94
CA ILE A 32 7.62 -2.58 -6.10
C ILE A 32 7.10 -3.87 -6.69
N SER A 33 8.02 -4.77 -7.03
CA SER A 33 7.70 -6.12 -7.50
C SER A 33 8.05 -7.11 -6.41
N SER A 34 7.22 -8.11 -6.23
CA SER A 34 7.41 -9.11 -5.19
C SER A 34 7.21 -10.52 -5.74
N LYS A 35 8.08 -11.43 -5.31
CA LYS A 35 7.98 -12.84 -5.66
C LYS A 35 6.78 -13.49 -4.97
N PRO A 36 6.31 -14.66 -5.48
CA PRO A 36 5.18 -15.35 -4.86
C PRO A 36 5.39 -15.64 -3.39
N ASN A 37 4.33 -15.46 -2.61
CA ASN A 37 4.21 -15.86 -1.21
C ASN A 37 5.17 -15.18 -0.23
N VAL A 38 5.91 -14.15 -0.64
CA VAL A 38 6.78 -13.43 0.28
C VAL A 38 5.97 -12.49 1.18
N LEU A 39 6.57 -12.13 2.31
CA LEU A 39 6.00 -11.17 3.25
C LEU A 39 6.77 -9.86 3.17
N ARG A 40 6.04 -8.76 3.27
CA ARG A 40 6.61 -7.41 3.35
C ARG A 40 5.94 -6.65 4.49
N GLY A 41 6.58 -5.58 4.92
CA GLY A 41 6.00 -4.71 5.93
C GLY A 41 6.36 -5.16 7.34
N ASP A 42 5.35 -5.40 8.17
CA ASP A 42 5.48 -5.51 9.62
C ASP A 42 6.16 -4.26 10.19
N HIS A 43 5.67 -3.11 9.73
CA HIS A 43 6.18 -1.81 10.14
C HIS A 43 5.06 -0.75 10.12
N TYR A 44 5.40 0.44 10.59
CA TYR A 44 4.56 1.62 10.49
C TYR A 44 5.43 2.84 10.25
N HIS A 45 4.78 3.92 9.84
CA HIS A 45 5.42 5.22 9.64
C HIS A 45 4.78 6.23 10.60
N LYS A 46 5.54 7.18 11.11
CA LYS A 46 5.01 8.19 12.04
C LYS A 46 4.51 9.43 11.33
N LYS A 47 5.13 9.80 10.21
CA LYS A 47 4.85 11.05 9.50
C LYS A 47 4.48 10.85 8.03
N THR A 48 4.72 9.67 7.49
CA THR A 48 4.55 9.37 6.08
C THR A 48 3.17 8.80 5.80
N THR A 49 2.52 9.31 4.76
CA THR A 49 1.32 8.71 4.18
C THR A 49 1.72 8.03 2.87
N GLN A 50 1.27 6.79 2.68
CA GLN A 50 1.53 6.02 1.47
C GLN A 50 0.24 5.58 0.81
N TRP A 51 0.29 5.47 -0.51
CA TRP A 51 -0.75 4.82 -1.30
C TRP A 51 -0.11 3.71 -2.12
N MET A 52 -0.83 2.60 -2.27
CA MET A 52 -0.43 1.49 -3.15
C MET A 52 -1.52 1.28 -4.19
N LEU A 53 -1.11 1.25 -5.45
CA LEU A 53 -1.97 0.87 -6.57
C LEU A 53 -1.49 -0.48 -7.10
N ILE A 54 -2.34 -1.49 -7.03
CA ILE A 54 -2.00 -2.84 -7.49
C ILE A 54 -2.08 -2.87 -9.01
N THR A 55 -0.98 -3.22 -9.66
CA THR A 55 -0.87 -3.28 -11.12
C THR A 55 -0.77 -4.69 -11.68
N LYS A 56 -0.30 -5.66 -10.86
CA LYS A 56 -0.26 -7.08 -11.22
C LYS A 56 -0.45 -7.93 -9.98
N GLY A 57 -1.16 -9.07 -10.14
CA GLY A 57 -1.31 -10.03 -9.06
C GLY A 57 -2.19 -9.56 -7.93
N SER A 58 -1.91 -10.03 -6.72
CA SER A 58 -2.73 -9.74 -5.53
C SER A 58 -1.88 -9.76 -4.28
N LEU A 59 -2.45 -9.26 -3.19
CA LEU A 59 -1.86 -9.39 -1.86
C LEU A 59 -2.93 -9.28 -0.79
N GLU A 60 -2.63 -9.83 0.40
CA GLU A 60 -3.39 -9.59 1.61
C GLU A 60 -2.76 -8.39 2.33
N TYR A 61 -3.55 -7.37 2.56
CA TYR A 61 -3.14 -6.18 3.31
C TYR A 61 -3.67 -6.32 4.73
N TRP A 62 -2.75 -6.55 5.68
CA TRP A 62 -3.06 -6.66 7.10
C TRP A 62 -2.73 -5.35 7.78
N TYR A 63 -3.65 -4.86 8.63
CA TYR A 63 -3.49 -3.55 9.24
C TYR A 63 -4.20 -3.45 10.58
N LYS A 64 -3.67 -2.59 11.44
CA LYS A 64 -4.34 -2.16 12.67
C LYS A 64 -3.72 -0.84 13.12
N PRO A 65 -4.49 0.01 13.84
CA PRO A 65 -3.92 1.22 14.41
C PRO A 65 -2.83 0.89 15.42
N LEU A 66 -1.78 1.70 15.46
CA LEU A 66 -0.76 1.60 16.49
C LEU A 66 -1.42 1.75 17.87
N LYS A 67 -0.98 0.95 18.83
CA LYS A 67 -1.52 0.91 20.20
C LYS A 67 -2.94 0.34 20.33
N SER A 68 -3.55 -0.14 19.25
CA SER A 68 -4.83 -0.82 19.34
C SER A 68 -4.66 -2.22 19.94
N LYS A 69 -5.57 -2.62 20.82
CA LYS A 69 -5.66 -3.98 21.35
C LYS A 69 -6.50 -4.91 20.49
N MET A 70 -7.15 -4.38 19.47
CA MET A 70 -7.98 -5.17 18.56
C MET A 70 -7.10 -6.04 17.65
N LYS A 71 -7.68 -7.12 17.15
CA LYS A 71 -7.03 -7.95 16.13
C LYS A 71 -6.81 -7.15 14.86
N ALA A 72 -5.75 -7.48 14.12
CA ALA A 72 -5.53 -6.90 12.82
C ALA A 72 -6.67 -7.28 11.86
N LYS A 73 -7.02 -6.33 10.99
CA LYS A 73 -7.97 -6.56 9.88
C LYS A 73 -7.20 -6.91 8.61
N MET A 74 -7.87 -7.55 7.70
CA MET A 74 -7.28 -7.93 6.42
C MET A 74 -8.18 -7.49 5.27
N LYS A 75 -7.55 -6.94 4.23
CA LYS A 75 -8.20 -6.62 2.96
C LYS A 75 -7.42 -7.30 1.84
N LEU A 76 -8.12 -8.09 1.02
CA LEU A 76 -7.52 -8.65 -0.19
C LEU A 76 -7.49 -7.56 -1.25
N LEU A 77 -6.31 -7.29 -1.81
CA LEU A 77 -6.12 -6.28 -2.84
C LEU A 77 -5.79 -6.96 -4.17
N LYS A 78 -6.40 -6.46 -5.23
CA LYS A 78 -6.28 -6.95 -6.60
C LYS A 78 -5.96 -5.79 -7.55
N VAL A 79 -5.66 -6.13 -8.81
CA VAL A 79 -5.38 -5.13 -9.85
C VAL A 79 -6.49 -4.07 -9.89
N GLY A 80 -6.08 -2.80 -9.87
CA GLY A 80 -6.99 -1.65 -9.88
C GLY A 80 -7.38 -1.13 -8.50
N ASP A 81 -7.00 -1.82 -7.43
CA ASP A 81 -7.28 -1.37 -6.07
C ASP A 81 -6.22 -0.37 -5.62
N LEU A 82 -6.67 0.69 -4.96
CA LEU A 82 -5.83 1.71 -4.35
C LEU A 82 -6.10 1.75 -2.86
N VAL A 83 -5.05 1.65 -2.05
CA VAL A 83 -5.16 1.71 -0.60
C VAL A 83 -4.28 2.84 -0.06
N GLU A 84 -4.82 3.59 0.90
CA GLU A 84 -4.07 4.62 1.63
C GLU A 84 -3.69 4.09 3.00
N THR A 85 -2.40 4.16 3.32
CA THR A 85 -1.85 3.82 4.63
C THR A 85 -1.47 5.13 5.34
N PRO A 86 -2.24 5.56 6.37
CA PRO A 86 -1.92 6.78 7.09
C PRO A 86 -0.76 6.56 8.07
N PRO A 87 -0.21 7.66 8.64
CA PRO A 87 0.74 7.54 9.73
C PRO A 87 0.16 6.74 10.90
N ASN A 88 1.05 6.04 11.61
CA ASN A 88 0.71 5.28 12.82
C ASN A 88 -0.24 4.11 12.59
N GLU A 89 -0.32 3.60 11.38
CA GLU A 89 -1.00 2.35 11.08
C GLU A 89 0.02 1.24 10.87
N MET A 90 -0.04 0.21 11.72
CA MET A 90 0.76 -1.00 11.54
C MET A 90 0.23 -1.75 10.32
N HIS A 91 1.12 -2.14 9.43
CA HIS A 91 0.71 -2.87 8.22
C HIS A 91 1.72 -3.94 7.83
N ALA A 92 1.19 -4.99 7.24
CA ALA A 92 1.97 -6.11 6.71
C ALA A 92 1.29 -6.65 5.47
N LEU A 93 2.09 -7.11 4.52
CA LEU A 93 1.62 -7.58 3.23
C LEU A 93 2.01 -9.05 3.06
N LYS A 94 1.04 -9.87 2.69
CA LYS A 94 1.29 -11.25 2.27
C LYS A 94 1.01 -11.31 0.77
N ILE A 95 2.08 -11.51 0.00
CA ILE A 95 1.99 -11.50 -1.46
C ILE A 95 1.31 -12.77 -1.94
N GLY A 96 0.46 -12.66 -2.96
CA GLY A 96 -0.27 -13.78 -3.52
C GLY A 96 0.62 -14.84 -4.17
N LYS A 97 0.02 -15.98 -4.51
CA LYS A 97 0.73 -17.16 -5.04
C LYS A 97 1.41 -16.92 -6.40
N ASN A 98 1.01 -15.89 -7.11
CA ASN A 98 1.58 -15.54 -8.42
C ASN A 98 2.51 -14.33 -8.36
N GLY A 99 2.87 -13.90 -7.15
CA GLY A 99 3.60 -12.65 -6.98
C GLY A 99 2.72 -11.44 -7.18
N ASN A 100 3.33 -10.25 -7.19
CA ASN A 100 2.61 -9.04 -7.54
C ASN A 100 3.53 -7.91 -7.97
N GLU A 101 2.90 -6.84 -8.42
CA GLU A 101 3.53 -5.56 -8.65
C GLU A 101 2.56 -4.47 -8.19
N PHE A 102 3.07 -3.47 -7.53
CA PHE A 102 2.27 -2.28 -7.21
C PHE A 102 3.12 -1.03 -7.31
N ILE A 103 2.46 0.09 -7.56
CA ILE A 103 3.07 1.41 -7.52
C ILE A 103 2.80 2.00 -6.16
N VAL A 104 3.85 2.49 -5.50
CA VAL A 104 3.71 3.21 -4.24
C VAL A 104 3.87 4.71 -4.49
N PHE A 105 2.98 5.49 -3.89
CA PHE A 105 2.99 6.94 -3.90
C PHE A 105 3.16 7.41 -2.46
N THR A 106 4.00 8.42 -2.23
CA THR A 106 4.32 8.79 -0.85
C THR A 106 4.35 10.31 -0.68
N ILE A 107 3.78 10.76 0.43
CA ILE A 107 4.02 12.08 0.98
C ILE A 107 4.78 11.86 2.30
N GLY A 108 6.03 12.34 2.37
CA GLY A 108 6.92 12.11 3.50
C GLY A 108 8.31 11.71 3.06
N LYS A 109 9.18 11.39 4.03
CA LYS A 109 10.56 11.01 3.76
C LYS A 109 10.64 9.55 3.29
N ARG A 110 10.69 9.37 1.98
CA ARG A 110 10.82 8.06 1.36
C ARG A 110 11.52 8.19 0.02
N GLY A 111 12.30 7.16 -0.33
CA GLY A 111 13.03 7.13 -1.59
C GLY A 111 14.44 7.66 -1.46
N GLY A 112 15.30 7.37 -2.43
CA GLY A 112 16.70 7.77 -2.42
C GLY A 112 17.40 7.36 -1.13
N LYS A 113 17.89 8.33 -0.37
CA LYS A 113 18.55 8.10 0.92
C LYS A 113 17.58 7.91 2.08
N ASP A 114 16.29 8.16 1.89
CA ASP A 114 15.31 8.28 2.97
C ASP A 114 14.46 7.03 3.20
N TYR A 115 14.75 5.91 2.55
CA TYR A 115 13.89 4.70 2.59
C TYR A 115 13.54 4.24 4.00
N GLU A 116 14.47 4.34 4.95
CA GLU A 116 14.28 3.86 6.30
C GLU A 116 14.07 4.98 7.34
N ASN A 117 14.10 6.24 6.92
CA ASN A 117 14.11 7.37 7.86
C ASN A 117 12.84 7.53 8.67
N ASP A 118 11.71 6.99 8.20
CA ASP A 118 10.43 7.01 8.92
C ASP A 118 9.78 5.63 8.87
N THR A 119 10.59 4.57 9.10
CA THR A 119 10.11 3.18 9.10
C THR A 119 10.46 2.53 10.43
N PHE A 120 9.44 2.06 11.13
CA PHE A 120 9.57 1.44 12.44
C PHE A 120 9.03 0.03 12.41
N ARG A 121 9.91 -0.96 12.55
CA ARG A 121 9.55 -2.37 12.48
C ARG A 121 9.08 -2.86 13.84
N PHE A 122 8.20 -3.86 13.82
CA PHE A 122 7.68 -4.47 15.03
C PHE A 122 7.68 -6.00 14.91
N LYS A 123 7.59 -6.64 16.07
CA LYS A 123 7.44 -8.09 16.21
C LYS A 123 6.48 -8.36 17.38
N PRO A 124 5.71 -9.46 17.34
CA PRO A 124 5.57 -10.42 16.24
C PRO A 124 4.77 -9.85 15.06
N THR A 125 4.71 -10.61 13.96
CA THR A 125 3.90 -10.20 12.80
C THR A 125 2.44 -10.02 13.17
N ILE A 126 1.74 -9.10 12.47
CA ILE A 126 0.29 -8.97 12.61
C ILE A 126 -0.47 -9.84 11.61
N ILE A 127 0.22 -10.53 10.69
CA ILE A 127 -0.44 -11.42 9.72
C ILE A 127 -1.06 -12.59 10.47
N GLY A 128 -2.37 -12.76 10.30
CA GLY A 128 -3.12 -13.83 10.98
C GLY A 128 -3.43 -13.54 12.45
N LYS A 129 -3.14 -12.34 12.92
CA LYS A 129 -3.35 -11.97 14.34
C LYS A 129 -4.53 -10.97 14.52
#